data_c901b42e7b1807ee3442d78258bf9c4d
#
_entry.id   c901b42e7b1807ee3442d78258bf9c4d
#
_cell.length_a   1.000
_cell.length_b   1.000
_cell.length_c   1.000
_cell.angle_alpha   90.00
_cell.angle_beta   90.00
_cell.angle_gamma   90.00
#
_symmetry.space_group_name_H-M   'P 1'
#
loop_
_entity.id
_entity.type
_entity.pdbx_description
1 polymer ?
#
loop_
_entity_poly.entity_id
_entity_poly.type
_entity_poly.pdbx_seq_one_letter_code
_entity_poly.pdbx_strand_id
1 'polypeptide(L)'
;MLVDSHAHLNMTQFDADLPAVIERASLAGIGEMLNVGYDPESIEGTLALVDEYPTIYAALGIHPHNATDWNADLEEKIKQLLLRRKVIAYGEIGLDYYRDLSPRDTQREVFRKQIGLALRFKKPIVVHCREAFDDVIRILNEEGARETGGIFHAFSGGDREAEKVLDLGFLIGIGGTLTYRNSSLPGVATRLPSSAFVLETDCPYLPPEPHRGKRNEPAYVAIVAERLAELRGVAAADIERASSDNYMSLLHGEKERPVSVAYGLRKSVYLNVTASCTNDCVFCARLRSNNQLYGYNLNLVVDPPVDRMVAAVNGILAPGRFEEIVFCGYGEPTARLKAIKETADALRGHGLPLRLNTNGHGNMINRRDIVPELEERFSRVSISLNAPDRGTYTAICRPDAGEKAFDAVLDFIRRAAASRMECMVTAVDYPGVDIEAARRLVESIPGARFRARKYHFTGASG
;
A
#
# COMPACT_ATOMS: atom_id res chain seq x y z
N MET A 1 10.11 5.51 -7.36
CA MET A 1 11.37 5.47 -6.57
C MET A 1 11.31 4.20 -5.76
N LEU A 2 12.31 3.37 -5.81
CA LEU A 2 12.44 2.16 -5.01
C LEU A 2 13.24 2.47 -3.73
N VAL A 3 13.03 1.73 -2.65
CA VAL A 3 13.77 1.87 -1.39
C VAL A 3 14.35 0.53 -0.97
N ASP A 4 15.48 0.56 -0.28
CA ASP A 4 16.04 -0.60 0.43
C ASP A 4 15.86 -0.38 1.92
N SER A 5 14.95 -1.11 2.55
CA SER A 5 14.57 -0.89 3.95
C SER A 5 15.53 -1.52 4.97
N HIS A 6 16.59 -2.23 4.54
CA HIS A 6 17.59 -2.81 5.44
C HIS A 6 18.90 -3.12 4.72
N ALA A 7 19.96 -2.41 5.06
CA ALA A 7 21.30 -2.58 4.51
C ALA A 7 22.40 -2.35 5.57
N HIS A 8 23.56 -2.98 5.39
CA HIS A 8 24.75 -2.81 6.24
C HIS A 8 25.95 -2.32 5.41
N LEU A 9 25.83 -1.14 4.81
CA LEU A 9 26.84 -0.54 3.93
C LEU A 9 28.12 -0.10 4.66
N ASN A 10 28.06 0.00 6.00
CA ASN A 10 29.20 0.27 6.86
C ASN A 10 30.10 -0.95 7.10
N MET A 11 29.78 -2.11 6.54
CA MET A 11 30.60 -3.31 6.69
C MET A 11 31.80 -3.31 5.77
N THR A 12 32.93 -3.86 6.25
CA THR A 12 34.23 -3.88 5.54
C THR A 12 34.19 -4.50 4.15
N GLN A 13 33.18 -5.34 3.87
CA GLN A 13 32.98 -5.90 2.52
C GLN A 13 32.72 -4.83 1.46
N PHE A 14 32.36 -3.61 1.86
CA PHE A 14 32.07 -2.48 0.95
C PHE A 14 33.21 -1.46 0.88
N ASP A 15 34.23 -1.52 1.75
CA ASP A 15 35.30 -0.50 1.83
C ASP A 15 35.98 -0.24 0.49
N ALA A 16 36.16 -1.29 -0.32
CA ALA A 16 36.91 -1.17 -1.57
C ALA A 16 36.13 -0.44 -2.68
N ASP A 17 34.78 -0.46 -2.66
CA ASP A 17 33.97 0.00 -3.80
C ASP A 17 32.62 0.66 -3.41
N LEU A 18 32.47 1.10 -2.18
CA LEU A 18 31.23 1.70 -1.68
C LEU A 18 30.65 2.80 -2.59
N PRO A 19 31.43 3.79 -3.09
CA PRO A 19 30.88 4.79 -4.00
C PRO A 19 30.27 4.18 -5.27
N ALA A 20 30.88 3.13 -5.83
CA ALA A 20 30.34 2.43 -6.99
C ALA A 20 29.08 1.61 -6.65
N VAL A 21 29.00 1.06 -5.43
CA VAL A 21 27.77 0.40 -4.93
C VAL A 21 26.60 1.40 -4.86
N ILE A 22 26.83 2.59 -4.30
CA ILE A 22 25.83 3.65 -4.22
C ILE A 22 25.41 4.13 -5.62
N GLU A 23 26.35 4.25 -6.55
CA GLU A 23 26.05 4.61 -7.93
C GLU A 23 25.16 3.53 -8.61
N ARG A 24 25.51 2.25 -8.47
CA ARG A 24 24.66 1.14 -9.00
C ARG A 24 23.27 1.13 -8.38
N ALA A 25 23.14 1.40 -7.08
CA ALA A 25 21.86 1.56 -6.43
C ALA A 25 21.03 2.69 -7.06
N SER A 26 21.64 3.85 -7.26
CA SER A 26 21.00 5.00 -7.93
C SER A 26 20.54 4.67 -9.35
N LEU A 27 21.39 4.02 -10.14
CA LEU A 27 21.07 3.59 -11.51
C LEU A 27 19.95 2.55 -11.55
N ALA A 28 19.82 1.71 -10.52
CA ALA A 28 18.72 0.77 -10.34
C ALA A 28 17.42 1.43 -9.82
N GLY A 29 17.41 2.76 -9.62
CA GLY A 29 16.22 3.52 -9.20
C GLY A 29 15.99 3.54 -7.69
N ILE A 30 16.98 3.14 -6.86
CA ILE A 30 16.89 3.24 -5.41
C ILE A 30 17.13 4.69 -5.00
N GLY A 31 16.14 5.30 -4.38
CA GLY A 31 16.21 6.68 -3.93
C GLY A 31 16.49 6.85 -2.44
N GLU A 32 16.30 5.78 -1.65
CA GLU A 32 16.59 5.78 -0.23
C GLU A 32 17.01 4.39 0.27
N MET A 33 17.96 4.37 1.21
CA MET A 33 18.48 3.18 1.86
C MET A 33 18.51 3.38 3.38
N LEU A 34 17.94 2.43 4.13
CA LEU A 34 18.03 2.41 5.58
C LEU A 34 19.26 1.58 5.98
N ASN A 35 20.33 2.27 6.37
CA ASN A 35 21.53 1.60 6.87
C ASN A 35 21.41 1.34 8.38
N VAL A 36 21.86 0.17 8.82
CA VAL A 36 21.63 -0.32 10.18
C VAL A 36 22.94 -0.36 10.97
N GLY A 37 22.95 0.38 12.08
CA GLY A 37 23.98 0.32 13.11
C GLY A 37 23.50 -0.52 14.29
N TYR A 38 24.16 -1.66 14.53
CA TYR A 38 23.67 -2.72 15.42
C TYR A 38 24.59 -3.01 16.62
N ASP A 39 25.75 -2.37 16.68
CA ASP A 39 26.70 -2.34 17.79
C ASP A 39 27.43 -0.99 17.81
N PRO A 40 28.25 -0.68 18.83
CA PRO A 40 28.91 0.62 18.94
C PRO A 40 29.77 1.01 17.75
N GLU A 41 30.47 0.08 17.11
CA GLU A 41 31.35 0.33 15.97
C GLU A 41 30.52 0.57 14.69
N SER A 42 29.54 -0.28 14.42
CA SER A 42 28.65 -0.15 13.26
C SER A 42 27.75 1.07 13.34
N ILE A 43 27.38 1.53 14.55
CA ILE A 43 26.67 2.81 14.75
C ILE A 43 27.50 3.98 14.25
N GLU A 44 28.79 4.05 14.62
CA GLU A 44 29.67 5.13 14.14
C GLU A 44 29.86 5.10 12.62
N GLY A 45 30.09 3.90 12.05
CA GLY A 45 30.18 3.72 10.60
C GLY A 45 28.88 4.13 9.88
N THR A 46 27.72 3.76 10.44
CA THR A 46 26.41 4.15 9.89
C THR A 46 26.22 5.66 9.89
N LEU A 47 26.60 6.34 10.97
CA LEU A 47 26.49 7.79 11.08
C LEU A 47 27.40 8.52 10.09
N ALA A 48 28.61 8.02 9.83
CA ALA A 48 29.49 8.56 8.81
C ALA A 48 28.85 8.50 7.41
N LEU A 49 28.25 7.36 7.05
CA LEU A 49 27.53 7.21 5.79
C LEU A 49 26.32 8.15 5.66
N VAL A 50 25.57 8.32 6.75
CA VAL A 50 24.41 9.22 6.80
C VAL A 50 24.82 10.68 6.57
N ASP A 51 25.98 11.08 7.05
CA ASP A 51 26.51 12.44 6.87
C ASP A 51 27.05 12.65 5.46
N GLU A 52 27.63 11.62 4.84
CA GLU A 52 28.23 11.67 3.51
C GLU A 52 27.18 11.56 2.38
N TYR A 53 26.20 10.64 2.52
CA TYR A 53 25.26 10.33 1.45
C TYR A 53 23.85 10.82 1.76
N PRO A 54 23.25 11.72 0.92
CA PRO A 54 21.92 12.26 1.17
C PRO A 54 20.81 11.20 1.11
N THR A 55 21.02 10.10 0.39
CA THR A 55 20.06 8.99 0.20
C THR A 55 20.11 7.94 1.30
N ILE A 56 21.09 8.03 2.24
CA ILE A 56 21.22 7.08 3.35
C ILE A 56 20.60 7.67 4.62
N TYR A 57 19.78 6.87 5.28
CA TYR A 57 19.19 7.10 6.60
C TYR A 57 19.62 5.99 7.55
N ALA A 58 19.43 6.19 8.85
CA ALA A 58 19.88 5.26 9.87
C ALA A 58 18.74 4.63 10.67
N ALA A 59 18.88 3.33 10.96
CA ALA A 59 18.34 2.68 12.12
C ALA A 59 19.48 2.39 13.09
N LEU A 60 19.30 2.70 14.39
CA LEU A 60 20.33 2.48 15.41
C LEU A 60 19.76 1.67 16.57
N GLY A 61 20.49 0.65 16.99
CA GLY A 61 20.11 -0.22 18.11
C GLY A 61 21.26 -1.14 18.49
N ILE A 62 21.01 -2.04 19.46
CA ILE A 62 21.96 -3.07 19.84
C ILE A 62 21.33 -4.43 19.54
N HIS A 63 21.97 -5.12 18.61
CA HIS A 63 21.55 -6.43 18.12
C HIS A 63 21.58 -7.48 19.25
N PRO A 64 20.70 -8.49 19.26
CA PRO A 64 20.72 -9.53 20.29
C PRO A 64 22.06 -10.23 20.47
N HIS A 65 22.89 -10.32 19.44
CA HIS A 65 24.26 -10.85 19.58
C HIS A 65 25.13 -10.03 20.52
N ASN A 66 24.92 -8.73 20.57
CA ASN A 66 25.68 -7.76 21.34
C ASN A 66 24.93 -7.29 22.61
N ALA A 67 23.91 -8.02 23.05
CA ALA A 67 23.10 -7.60 24.20
C ALA A 67 23.92 -7.45 25.49
N THR A 68 25.05 -8.17 25.64
CA THR A 68 25.97 -8.04 26.77
C THR A 68 26.74 -6.72 26.83
N ASP A 69 26.81 -5.96 25.69
CA ASP A 69 27.48 -4.68 25.63
C ASP A 69 26.61 -3.53 26.19
N TRP A 70 25.32 -3.82 26.42
CA TRP A 70 24.37 -2.83 26.91
C TRP A 70 24.75 -2.34 28.32
N ASN A 71 24.93 -1.04 28.44
CA ASN A 71 25.20 -0.37 29.71
C ASN A 71 24.62 1.05 29.71
N ALA A 72 24.68 1.74 30.84
CA ALA A 72 24.09 3.08 31.00
C ALA A 72 24.71 4.14 30.09
N ASP A 73 26.00 4.06 29.84
CA ASP A 73 26.71 5.04 28.98
C ASP A 73 26.29 4.87 27.52
N LEU A 74 26.18 3.62 27.05
CA LEU A 74 25.72 3.29 25.71
C LEU A 74 24.26 3.69 25.52
N GLU A 75 23.40 3.43 26.51
CA GLU A 75 22.01 3.88 26.49
C GLU A 75 21.89 5.38 26.34
N GLU A 76 22.66 6.17 27.11
CA GLU A 76 22.64 7.63 27.04
C GLU A 76 23.17 8.13 25.68
N LYS A 77 24.23 7.51 25.16
CA LYS A 77 24.76 7.81 23.81
C LYS A 77 23.67 7.57 22.75
N ILE A 78 22.98 6.43 22.77
CA ILE A 78 21.91 6.12 21.82
C ILE A 78 20.79 7.15 21.91
N LYS A 79 20.35 7.56 23.13
CA LYS A 79 19.33 8.60 23.32
C LYS A 79 19.69 9.91 22.59
N GLN A 80 20.95 10.34 22.67
CA GLN A 80 21.41 11.55 21.97
C GLN A 80 21.38 11.36 20.44
N LEU A 81 21.77 10.20 19.95
CA LEU A 81 21.79 9.89 18.53
C LEU A 81 20.38 9.81 17.91
N LEU A 82 19.39 9.34 18.66
CA LEU A 82 17.99 9.27 18.21
C LEU A 82 17.36 10.64 17.91
N LEU A 83 17.95 11.72 18.40
CA LEU A 83 17.52 13.10 18.10
C LEU A 83 17.98 13.57 16.72
N ARG A 84 18.93 12.90 16.08
CA ARG A 84 19.40 13.28 14.73
C ARG A 84 18.30 13.06 13.69
N ARG A 85 18.11 14.02 12.80
CA ARG A 85 17.02 14.03 11.80
C ARG A 85 17.03 12.81 10.88
N LYS A 86 18.21 12.31 10.49
CA LYS A 86 18.35 11.16 9.59
C LYS A 86 18.40 9.82 10.31
N VAL A 87 18.30 9.79 11.63
CA VAL A 87 18.05 8.57 12.41
C VAL A 87 16.54 8.40 12.51
N ILE A 88 15.97 7.57 11.62
CA ILE A 88 14.52 7.50 11.40
C ILE A 88 13.87 6.24 12.00
N ALA A 89 14.66 5.26 12.40
CA ALA A 89 14.18 4.03 13.05
C ALA A 89 15.05 3.63 14.24
N TYR A 90 14.52 2.79 15.09
CA TYR A 90 15.24 2.15 16.21
C TYR A 90 15.48 0.68 15.87
N GLY A 91 16.70 0.28 15.77
CA GLY A 91 17.06 -1.10 15.44
C GLY A 91 18.41 -1.21 14.74
N GLU A 92 18.87 -2.38 14.54
CA GLU A 92 18.19 -3.69 14.62
C GLU A 92 18.18 -4.20 16.06
N ILE A 93 17.02 -4.54 16.60
CA ILE A 93 16.85 -5.08 17.94
C ILE A 93 15.94 -6.31 17.91
N GLY A 94 16.02 -7.18 18.88
CA GLY A 94 15.19 -8.37 18.91
C GLY A 94 15.83 -9.54 19.64
N LEU A 95 15.58 -10.77 19.13
CA LEU A 95 16.09 -12.01 19.74
C LEU A 95 16.65 -12.95 18.68
N ASP A 96 17.80 -13.56 18.98
CA ASP A 96 18.41 -14.62 18.17
C ASP A 96 18.75 -15.84 19.05
N TYR A 97 17.92 -16.87 18.97
CA TYR A 97 18.12 -18.12 19.70
C TYR A 97 18.86 -19.18 18.86
N TYR A 98 19.19 -18.85 17.61
CA TYR A 98 19.97 -19.73 16.74
C TYR A 98 21.47 -19.58 16.98
N ARG A 99 21.99 -18.33 16.96
CA ARG A 99 23.41 -18.06 17.21
C ARG A 99 23.72 -18.05 18.69
N ASP A 100 22.77 -17.55 19.51
CA ASP A 100 22.80 -17.53 21.00
C ASP A 100 24.09 -16.93 21.59
N LEU A 101 24.61 -15.84 20.93
CA LEU A 101 25.90 -15.22 21.26
C LEU A 101 25.84 -14.40 22.57
N SER A 102 24.67 -13.92 22.97
CA SER A 102 24.42 -13.37 24.31
C SER A 102 23.40 -14.22 25.02
N PRO A 103 23.47 -14.33 26.39
CA PRO A 103 22.47 -15.10 27.13
C PRO A 103 21.03 -14.67 26.83
N ARG A 104 20.11 -15.60 26.64
CA ARG A 104 18.72 -15.31 26.25
C ARG A 104 17.98 -14.38 27.20
N ASP A 105 18.25 -14.50 28.51
CA ASP A 105 17.67 -13.58 29.51
C ASP A 105 18.17 -12.16 29.29
N THR A 106 19.46 -11.98 29.01
CA THR A 106 20.05 -10.67 28.66
C THR A 106 19.47 -10.14 27.40
N GLN A 107 19.33 -10.97 26.34
CA GLN A 107 18.70 -10.55 25.09
C GLN A 107 17.27 -10.03 25.36
N ARG A 108 16.44 -10.75 26.13
CA ARG A 108 15.07 -10.33 26.46
C ARG A 108 15.03 -9.04 27.27
N GLU A 109 15.89 -8.90 28.26
CA GLU A 109 15.97 -7.68 29.09
C GLU A 109 16.35 -6.46 28.24
N VAL A 110 17.41 -6.57 27.42
CA VAL A 110 17.89 -5.49 26.57
C VAL A 110 16.88 -5.15 25.48
N PHE A 111 16.21 -6.15 24.90
CA PHE A 111 15.14 -5.94 23.94
C PHE A 111 14.00 -5.07 24.53
N ARG A 112 13.53 -5.36 25.75
CA ARG A 112 12.51 -4.55 26.44
C ARG A 112 12.96 -3.11 26.67
N LYS A 113 14.18 -2.91 27.16
CA LYS A 113 14.75 -1.57 27.38
C LYS A 113 14.77 -0.76 26.08
N GLN A 114 15.16 -1.39 25.00
CA GLN A 114 15.23 -0.76 23.67
C GLN A 114 13.86 -0.44 23.08
N ILE A 115 12.86 -1.30 23.26
CA ILE A 115 11.47 -0.98 22.92
C ILE A 115 10.99 0.26 23.68
N GLY A 116 11.28 0.35 24.99
CA GLY A 116 10.94 1.53 25.79
C GLY A 116 11.57 2.82 25.25
N LEU A 117 12.79 2.77 24.71
CA LEU A 117 13.41 3.91 24.05
C LEU A 117 12.75 4.23 22.70
N ALA A 118 12.44 3.22 21.89
CA ALA A 118 11.74 3.40 20.63
C ALA A 118 10.40 4.13 20.84
N LEU A 119 9.60 3.72 21.81
CA LEU A 119 8.34 4.36 22.20
C LEU A 119 8.56 5.79 22.67
N ARG A 120 9.51 6.03 23.57
CA ARG A 120 9.84 7.36 24.10
C ARG A 120 10.22 8.35 22.98
N PHE A 121 11.01 7.91 22.02
CA PHE A 121 11.49 8.73 20.91
C PHE A 121 10.60 8.65 19.66
N LYS A 122 9.49 7.92 19.74
CA LYS A 122 8.53 7.70 18.64
C LYS A 122 9.22 7.23 17.35
N LYS A 123 10.13 6.26 17.47
CA LYS A 123 10.84 5.68 16.34
C LYS A 123 10.25 4.30 16.02
N PRO A 124 9.87 4.03 14.76
CA PRO A 124 9.54 2.69 14.33
C PRO A 124 10.67 1.70 14.60
N ILE A 125 10.33 0.45 14.90
CA ILE A 125 11.30 -0.56 15.32
C ILE A 125 11.68 -1.46 14.14
N VAL A 126 12.99 -1.68 13.92
CA VAL A 126 13.49 -2.73 13.02
C VAL A 126 13.80 -3.96 13.87
N VAL A 127 13.04 -5.04 13.64
CA VAL A 127 13.05 -6.25 14.47
C VAL A 127 13.86 -7.35 13.83
N HIS A 128 14.88 -7.84 14.57
CA HIS A 128 15.54 -9.10 14.32
C HIS A 128 14.81 -10.25 15.02
N CYS A 129 14.52 -11.32 14.30
CA CYS A 129 13.85 -12.48 14.87
C CYS A 129 14.37 -13.77 14.25
N ARG A 130 15.14 -14.57 15.04
CA ARG A 130 15.64 -15.84 14.56
C ARG A 130 15.47 -16.95 15.61
N GLU A 131 14.64 -17.94 15.30
CA GLU A 131 14.25 -19.04 16.21
C GLU A 131 13.69 -18.56 17.56
N ALA A 132 13.08 -17.34 17.59
CA ALA A 132 12.61 -16.68 18.81
C ALA A 132 11.22 -16.03 18.66
N PHE A 133 10.43 -16.44 17.63
CA PHE A 133 9.24 -15.72 17.20
C PHE A 133 8.21 -15.49 18.32
N ASP A 134 7.86 -16.52 19.08
CA ASP A 134 6.83 -16.40 20.11
C ASP A 134 7.26 -15.45 21.26
N ASP A 135 8.53 -15.46 21.64
CA ASP A 135 9.07 -14.52 22.63
C ASP A 135 9.13 -13.10 22.08
N VAL A 136 9.51 -12.90 20.82
CA VAL A 136 9.52 -11.57 20.17
C VAL A 136 8.11 -11.00 20.15
N ILE A 137 7.12 -11.74 19.65
CA ILE A 137 5.71 -11.28 19.58
C ILE A 137 5.16 -10.98 20.98
N ARG A 138 5.43 -11.85 21.96
CA ARG A 138 5.00 -11.65 23.33
C ARG A 138 5.57 -10.36 23.92
N ILE A 139 6.89 -10.14 23.78
CA ILE A 139 7.56 -8.95 24.33
C ILE A 139 7.07 -7.68 23.64
N LEU A 140 6.94 -7.66 22.31
CA LEU A 140 6.41 -6.51 21.59
C LEU A 140 4.99 -6.13 22.04
N ASN A 141 4.13 -7.13 22.29
CA ASN A 141 2.79 -6.90 22.83
C ASN A 141 2.83 -6.36 24.27
N GLU A 142 3.61 -7.00 25.15
CA GLU A 142 3.73 -6.62 26.57
C GLU A 142 4.25 -5.18 26.73
N GLU A 143 5.20 -4.77 25.89
CA GLU A 143 5.78 -3.41 25.90
C GLU A 143 4.97 -2.37 25.07
N GLY A 144 3.90 -2.76 24.40
CA GLY A 144 3.06 -1.84 23.64
C GLY A 144 3.67 -1.30 22.35
N ALA A 145 4.55 -2.07 21.71
CA ALA A 145 5.29 -1.67 20.51
C ALA A 145 4.40 -1.32 19.29
N ARG A 146 3.12 -1.68 19.32
CA ARG A 146 2.10 -1.27 18.32
C ARG A 146 2.06 0.26 18.14
N GLU A 147 2.37 1.03 19.18
CA GLU A 147 2.29 2.51 19.14
C GLU A 147 3.26 3.11 18.10
N THR A 148 4.44 2.51 17.94
CA THR A 148 5.43 2.97 16.93
C THR A 148 5.35 2.17 15.63
N GLY A 149 4.85 0.94 15.66
CA GLY A 149 4.97 0.00 14.57
C GLY A 149 6.43 -0.34 14.26
N GLY A 150 6.68 -0.89 13.08
CA GLY A 150 8.05 -1.23 12.69
C GLY A 150 8.12 -2.16 11.47
N ILE A 151 9.28 -2.77 11.30
CA ILE A 151 9.58 -3.73 10.24
C ILE A 151 10.11 -5.01 10.87
N PHE A 152 9.49 -6.14 10.59
CA PHE A 152 10.09 -7.45 10.80
C PHE A 152 11.02 -7.73 9.63
N HIS A 153 12.30 -7.45 9.84
CA HIS A 153 13.37 -7.64 8.89
C HIS A 153 13.61 -9.13 8.59
N ALA A 154 14.06 -9.45 7.37
CA ALA A 154 14.39 -10.79 6.87
C ALA A 154 13.36 -11.86 7.26
N PHE A 155 12.07 -11.55 7.08
CA PHE A 155 10.99 -12.41 7.54
C PHE A 155 11.10 -13.82 6.96
N SER A 156 11.05 -14.83 7.84
CA SER A 156 11.17 -16.25 7.49
C SER A 156 10.02 -17.11 8.02
N GLY A 157 9.00 -16.49 8.63
CA GLY A 157 7.82 -17.18 9.17
C GLY A 157 6.84 -17.62 8.08
N GLY A 158 5.77 -18.33 8.50
CA GLY A 158 4.64 -18.71 7.69
C GLY A 158 3.49 -17.69 7.78
N ASP A 159 2.31 -18.08 7.28
CA ASP A 159 1.11 -17.22 7.26
C ASP A 159 0.65 -16.79 8.65
N ARG A 160 0.68 -17.71 9.64
CA ARG A 160 0.27 -17.41 11.02
C ARG A 160 1.21 -16.41 11.69
N GLU A 161 2.50 -16.52 11.44
CA GLU A 161 3.49 -15.57 11.92
C GLU A 161 3.30 -14.22 11.25
N ALA A 162 3.04 -14.20 9.95
CA ALA A 162 2.76 -12.98 9.20
C ALA A 162 1.51 -12.26 9.75
N GLU A 163 0.41 -12.97 9.99
CA GLU A 163 -0.80 -12.42 10.60
C GLU A 163 -0.50 -11.75 11.95
N LYS A 164 0.23 -12.42 12.86
CA LYS A 164 0.61 -11.87 14.17
C LYS A 164 1.45 -10.58 14.04
N VAL A 165 2.38 -10.53 13.06
CA VAL A 165 3.19 -9.35 12.77
C VAL A 165 2.32 -8.18 12.32
N LEU A 166 1.38 -8.45 11.40
CA LEU A 166 0.46 -7.44 10.87
C LEU A 166 -0.53 -6.95 11.93
N ASP A 167 -0.99 -7.83 12.80
CA ASP A 167 -1.86 -7.48 13.93
C ASP A 167 -1.17 -6.53 14.91
N LEU A 168 0.16 -6.57 15.02
CA LEU A 168 0.97 -5.61 15.79
C LEU A 168 1.18 -4.28 15.06
N GLY A 169 0.71 -4.13 13.82
CA GLY A 169 0.95 -2.93 13.02
C GLY A 169 2.35 -2.84 12.42
N PHE A 170 3.06 -3.97 12.34
CA PHE A 170 4.39 -4.03 11.73
C PHE A 170 4.30 -4.44 10.26
N LEU A 171 5.27 -3.99 9.47
CA LEU A 171 5.48 -4.40 8.08
C LEU A 171 6.40 -5.62 8.01
N ILE A 172 6.27 -6.38 6.95
CA ILE A 172 7.10 -7.57 6.67
C ILE A 172 8.19 -7.20 5.68
N GLY A 173 9.46 -7.38 6.09
CA GLY A 173 10.63 -7.23 5.23
C GLY A 173 10.75 -8.42 4.27
N ILE A 174 10.76 -8.14 2.97
CA ILE A 174 10.88 -9.14 1.90
C ILE A 174 12.22 -8.93 1.21
N GLY A 175 13.16 -9.84 1.43
CA GLY A 175 14.52 -9.81 0.89
C GLY A 175 14.81 -10.87 -0.16
N GLY A 176 16.11 -11.06 -0.45
CA GLY A 176 16.62 -11.97 -1.46
C GLY A 176 16.17 -13.44 -1.33
N THR A 177 15.82 -13.87 -0.12
CA THR A 177 15.27 -15.20 0.16
C THR A 177 13.96 -15.51 -0.57
N LEU A 178 13.26 -14.48 -1.09
CA LEU A 178 12.10 -14.62 -1.96
C LEU A 178 12.42 -15.42 -3.24
N THR A 179 13.66 -15.38 -3.68
CA THR A 179 14.10 -16.06 -4.90
C THR A 179 14.60 -17.49 -4.66
N TYR A 180 14.73 -17.91 -3.39
CA TYR A 180 15.32 -19.20 -3.05
C TYR A 180 14.33 -20.35 -3.22
N ARG A 181 14.79 -21.43 -3.85
CA ARG A 181 13.97 -22.61 -4.16
C ARG A 181 13.30 -23.25 -2.93
N ASN A 182 14.00 -23.25 -1.79
CA ASN A 182 13.53 -23.90 -0.55
C ASN A 182 12.92 -22.91 0.45
N SER A 183 12.64 -21.67 0.05
CA SER A 183 12.04 -20.64 0.91
C SER A 183 10.53 -20.80 0.95
N SER A 184 9.92 -20.63 2.15
CA SER A 184 8.46 -20.51 2.32
C SER A 184 7.95 -19.10 1.98
N LEU A 185 8.84 -18.12 1.93
CA LEU A 185 8.51 -16.71 1.72
C LEU A 185 7.69 -16.42 0.46
N PRO A 186 7.91 -17.07 -0.71
CA PRO A 186 7.07 -16.85 -1.89
C PRO A 186 5.59 -17.11 -1.64
N GLY A 187 5.26 -18.16 -0.88
CA GLY A 187 3.88 -18.50 -0.53
C GLY A 187 3.23 -17.43 0.34
N VAL A 188 3.92 -16.93 1.35
CA VAL A 188 3.45 -15.84 2.22
C VAL A 188 3.35 -14.55 1.45
N ALA A 189 4.43 -14.15 0.74
CA ALA A 189 4.52 -12.89 0.04
C ALA A 189 3.44 -12.68 -1.02
N THR A 190 2.95 -13.75 -1.66
CA THR A 190 1.83 -13.67 -2.62
C THR A 190 0.49 -13.31 -1.98
N ARG A 191 0.30 -13.62 -0.69
CA ARG A 191 -0.95 -13.40 0.04
C ARG A 191 -0.98 -12.09 0.84
N LEU A 192 0.19 -11.50 1.12
CA LEU A 192 0.26 -10.24 1.88
C LEU A 192 -0.51 -9.11 1.18
N PRO A 193 -1.27 -8.29 1.92
CA PRO A 193 -1.79 -7.03 1.40
C PRO A 193 -0.68 -6.13 0.85
N SER A 194 -0.97 -5.30 -0.14
CA SER A 194 0.02 -4.36 -0.68
C SER A 194 0.49 -3.31 0.36
N SER A 195 -0.28 -3.10 1.41
CA SER A 195 0.06 -2.20 2.55
C SER A 195 0.89 -2.87 3.64
N ALA A 196 1.30 -4.14 3.49
CA ALA A 196 1.82 -4.97 4.57
C ALA A 196 3.31 -5.30 4.47
N PHE A 197 4.02 -4.85 3.45
CA PHE A 197 5.41 -5.22 3.22
C PHE A 197 6.29 -4.05 2.80
N VAL A 198 7.58 -4.21 3.04
CA VAL A 198 8.68 -3.43 2.46
C VAL A 198 9.67 -4.37 1.79
N LEU A 199 10.44 -3.83 0.84
CA LEU A 199 11.52 -4.58 0.20
C LEU A 199 12.87 -4.19 0.81
N GLU A 200 13.76 -5.17 0.89
CA GLU A 200 15.09 -5.01 1.47
C GLU A 200 16.12 -5.91 0.80
N THR A 201 17.38 -5.65 1.07
CA THR A 201 18.47 -6.53 0.63
C THR A 201 19.11 -7.31 1.76
N ASP A 202 19.23 -6.73 2.93
CA ASP A 202 20.10 -7.21 4.03
C ASP A 202 21.56 -7.35 3.57
N CYS A 203 21.97 -6.51 2.64
CA CYS A 203 23.33 -6.57 2.10
C CYS A 203 24.38 -6.26 3.19
N PRO A 204 25.52 -7.00 3.17
CA PRO A 204 26.08 -7.88 2.15
C PRO A 204 25.52 -9.31 2.15
N TYR A 205 24.54 -9.64 2.98
CA TYR A 205 23.99 -10.96 3.18
C TYR A 205 22.85 -11.25 2.19
N LEU A 206 22.41 -12.51 2.13
CA LEU A 206 21.20 -13.01 1.48
C LEU A 206 20.97 -12.52 0.03
N PRO A 207 21.99 -12.56 -0.87
CA PRO A 207 21.82 -12.10 -2.25
C PRO A 207 20.74 -12.92 -2.97
N PRO A 208 19.87 -12.26 -3.79
CA PRO A 208 18.89 -12.98 -4.59
C PRO A 208 19.56 -13.81 -5.71
N GLU A 209 18.84 -14.81 -6.25
CA GLU A 209 19.24 -15.44 -7.52
C GLU A 209 19.19 -14.39 -8.66
N PRO A 210 20.13 -14.35 -9.63
CA PRO A 210 21.23 -15.32 -9.83
C PRO A 210 22.54 -14.96 -9.08
N HIS A 211 22.51 -14.07 -8.11
CA HIS A 211 23.72 -13.58 -7.41
C HIS A 211 24.10 -14.41 -6.17
N ARG A 212 23.41 -15.50 -5.91
CA ARG A 212 23.67 -16.34 -4.73
C ARG A 212 25.13 -16.78 -4.67
N GLY A 213 25.73 -16.70 -3.47
CA GLY A 213 27.13 -16.97 -3.23
C GLY A 213 28.09 -15.79 -3.53
N LYS A 214 27.56 -14.65 -3.97
CA LYS A 214 28.28 -13.38 -4.11
C LYS A 214 27.88 -12.40 -3.01
N ARG A 215 28.59 -11.29 -2.88
CA ARG A 215 28.17 -10.18 -1.99
C ARG A 215 26.88 -9.57 -2.52
N ASN A 216 25.90 -9.41 -1.64
CA ASN A 216 24.68 -8.66 -1.93
C ASN A 216 24.95 -7.15 -1.96
N GLU A 217 24.09 -6.38 -2.64
CA GLU A 217 24.17 -4.91 -2.68
C GLU A 217 22.76 -4.32 -2.88
N PRO A 218 22.54 -3.03 -2.51
CA PRO A 218 21.21 -2.41 -2.57
C PRO A 218 20.54 -2.49 -3.96
N ALA A 219 21.33 -2.41 -5.04
CA ALA A 219 20.80 -2.52 -6.41
C ALA A 219 19.94 -3.77 -6.63
N TYR A 220 20.20 -4.84 -5.88
CA TYR A 220 19.50 -6.12 -6.05
C TYR A 220 18.10 -6.15 -5.42
N VAL A 221 17.67 -5.10 -4.70
CA VAL A 221 16.27 -4.98 -4.28
C VAL A 221 15.31 -4.92 -5.47
N ALA A 222 15.78 -4.43 -6.63
CA ALA A 222 15.01 -4.45 -7.88
C ALA A 222 14.67 -5.88 -8.33
N ILE A 223 15.59 -6.82 -8.16
CA ILE A 223 15.36 -8.26 -8.47
C ILE A 223 14.26 -8.84 -7.54
N VAL A 224 14.28 -8.43 -6.28
CA VAL A 224 13.23 -8.84 -5.31
C VAL A 224 11.87 -8.29 -5.74
N ALA A 225 11.82 -7.02 -6.17
CA ALA A 225 10.60 -6.38 -6.68
C ALA A 225 10.04 -7.10 -7.91
N GLU A 226 10.89 -7.39 -8.92
CA GLU A 226 10.53 -8.12 -10.12
C GLU A 226 9.99 -9.52 -9.78
N ARG A 227 10.70 -10.23 -8.90
CA ARG A 227 10.28 -11.57 -8.48
C ARG A 227 8.93 -11.57 -7.78
N LEU A 228 8.67 -10.61 -6.89
CA LEU A 228 7.37 -10.48 -6.22
C LEU A 228 6.27 -10.13 -7.21
N ALA A 229 6.56 -9.26 -8.18
CA ALA A 229 5.64 -8.90 -9.25
C ALA A 229 5.23 -10.10 -10.11
N GLU A 230 6.21 -10.94 -10.52
CA GLU A 230 5.94 -12.20 -11.23
C GLU A 230 5.02 -13.12 -10.43
N LEU A 231 5.34 -13.34 -9.14
CA LEU A 231 4.58 -14.21 -8.25
C LEU A 231 3.12 -13.73 -8.06
N ARG A 232 2.91 -12.42 -8.06
CA ARG A 232 1.58 -11.79 -7.90
C ARG A 232 0.84 -11.55 -9.22
N GLY A 233 1.50 -11.70 -10.36
CA GLY A 233 0.93 -11.38 -11.68
C GLY A 233 0.60 -9.90 -11.86
N VAL A 234 1.45 -9.01 -11.32
CA VAL A 234 1.31 -7.54 -11.40
C VAL A 234 2.56 -6.90 -12.02
N ALA A 235 2.54 -5.61 -12.33
CA ALA A 235 3.73 -4.93 -12.81
C ALA A 235 4.75 -4.70 -11.67
N ALA A 236 6.06 -4.76 -11.96
CA ALA A 236 7.11 -4.49 -10.99
C ALA A 236 6.93 -3.10 -10.36
N ALA A 237 6.58 -2.10 -11.15
CA ALA A 237 6.30 -0.73 -10.67
C ALA A 237 5.17 -0.65 -9.62
N ASP A 238 4.24 -1.60 -9.59
CA ASP A 238 3.18 -1.64 -8.56
C ASP A 238 3.73 -2.16 -7.22
N ILE A 239 4.64 -3.13 -7.26
CA ILE A 239 5.35 -3.63 -6.08
C ILE A 239 6.30 -2.57 -5.53
N GLU A 240 7.13 -1.97 -6.38
CA GLU A 240 8.06 -0.90 -6.03
C GLU A 240 7.34 0.26 -5.34
N ARG A 241 6.22 0.70 -5.93
CA ARG A 241 5.41 1.76 -5.34
C ARG A 241 4.82 1.36 -4.00
N ALA A 242 4.22 0.16 -3.89
CA ALA A 242 3.61 -0.30 -2.64
C ALA A 242 4.63 -0.36 -1.51
N SER A 243 5.81 -0.97 -1.76
CA SER A 243 6.90 -1.05 -0.79
C SER A 243 7.39 0.34 -0.36
N SER A 244 7.67 1.22 -1.33
CA SER A 244 8.19 2.55 -1.03
C SER A 244 7.16 3.41 -0.27
N ASP A 245 5.89 3.31 -0.63
CA ASP A 245 4.81 3.99 0.04
C ASP A 245 4.67 3.54 1.50
N ASN A 246 4.77 2.22 1.76
CA ASN A 246 4.72 1.68 3.12
C ASN A 246 5.92 2.15 3.95
N TYR A 247 7.13 2.10 3.37
CA TYR A 247 8.35 2.58 4.00
C TYR A 247 8.25 4.08 4.36
N MET A 248 7.86 4.92 3.39
CA MET A 248 7.74 6.36 3.60
C MET A 248 6.68 6.71 4.65
N SER A 249 5.56 6.00 4.65
CA SER A 249 4.50 6.20 5.64
C SER A 249 4.97 5.85 7.06
N LEU A 250 5.67 4.72 7.20
CA LEU A 250 6.14 4.25 8.50
C LEU A 250 7.28 5.11 9.05
N LEU A 251 8.31 5.38 8.25
CA LEU A 251 9.58 5.92 8.74
C LEU A 251 9.69 7.45 8.69
N HIS A 252 8.96 8.08 7.76
CA HIS A 252 8.95 9.55 7.63
C HIS A 252 7.67 10.20 8.14
N GLY A 253 6.74 9.38 8.63
CA GLY A 253 5.39 9.81 8.97
C GLY A 253 4.55 10.09 7.71
N GLU A 254 3.25 10.28 7.89
CA GLU A 254 2.37 10.72 6.81
C GLU A 254 2.82 12.12 6.35
N LYS A 255 3.75 12.19 5.41
CA LYS A 255 3.71 13.31 4.48
C LYS A 255 2.39 13.11 3.74
N GLU A 256 1.51 14.11 3.79
CA GLU A 256 0.31 14.13 2.96
C GLU A 256 0.70 13.69 1.55
N ARG A 257 0.37 12.45 1.21
CA ARG A 257 0.62 11.98 -0.15
C ARG A 257 -0.12 12.92 -1.07
N PRO A 258 0.51 13.43 -2.14
CA PRO A 258 -0.20 14.29 -3.05
C PRO A 258 -1.47 13.57 -3.51
N VAL A 259 -2.57 14.30 -3.51
CA VAL A 259 -3.86 13.74 -3.92
C VAL A 259 -3.77 13.22 -5.35
N SER A 260 -4.10 11.96 -5.53
CA SER A 260 -4.09 11.29 -6.83
C SER A 260 -5.37 11.63 -7.59
N VAL A 261 -5.27 12.55 -8.53
CA VAL A 261 -6.37 12.90 -9.46
C VAL A 261 -6.57 11.79 -10.49
N ALA A 262 -5.50 11.16 -10.94
CA ALA A 262 -5.57 9.94 -11.75
C ALA A 262 -4.58 8.90 -11.22
N TYR A 263 -4.89 7.61 -11.43
CA TYR A 263 -4.02 6.50 -11.00
C TYR A 263 -4.21 5.27 -11.88
N GLY A 264 -3.14 4.50 -12.06
CA GLY A 264 -3.16 3.26 -12.82
C GLY A 264 -3.48 2.07 -11.91
N LEU A 265 -4.41 1.21 -12.31
CA LEU A 265 -4.70 -0.05 -11.63
C LEU A 265 -4.96 -1.14 -12.66
N ARG A 266 -4.15 -2.20 -12.67
CA ARG A 266 -4.18 -3.24 -13.71
C ARG A 266 -4.07 -2.60 -15.11
N LYS A 267 -5.02 -2.83 -15.99
CA LYS A 267 -5.06 -2.33 -17.37
C LYS A 267 -5.91 -1.07 -17.55
N SER A 268 -6.30 -0.41 -16.47
CA SER A 268 -7.17 0.77 -16.50
C SER A 268 -6.50 1.97 -15.84
N VAL A 269 -6.69 3.15 -16.42
CA VAL A 269 -6.43 4.44 -15.75
C VAL A 269 -7.73 4.89 -15.07
N TYR A 270 -7.70 5.11 -13.79
CA TYR A 270 -8.83 5.62 -13.01
C TYR A 270 -8.67 7.11 -12.78
N LEU A 271 -9.70 7.85 -13.06
CA LEU A 271 -9.80 9.31 -12.86
C LEU A 271 -10.70 9.58 -11.64
N ASN A 272 -10.12 10.18 -10.61
CA ASN A 272 -10.80 10.58 -9.38
C ASN A 272 -11.47 11.94 -9.58
N VAL A 273 -12.75 11.94 -9.90
CA VAL A 273 -13.49 13.13 -10.36
C VAL A 273 -13.94 14.02 -9.21
N THR A 274 -14.43 13.40 -8.11
CA THR A 274 -14.99 14.12 -6.97
C THR A 274 -15.05 13.25 -5.72
N ALA A 275 -15.02 13.88 -4.55
CA ALA A 275 -15.33 13.24 -3.27
C ALA A 275 -16.80 13.41 -2.84
N SER A 276 -17.57 14.28 -3.52
CA SER A 276 -18.98 14.52 -3.21
C SER A 276 -19.85 13.36 -3.70
N CYS A 277 -20.67 12.80 -2.81
CA CYS A 277 -21.56 11.68 -3.12
C CYS A 277 -22.94 11.92 -2.51
N THR A 278 -23.99 11.45 -3.19
CA THR A 278 -25.37 11.42 -2.71
C THR A 278 -25.71 10.18 -1.88
N ASN A 279 -24.70 9.32 -1.64
CA ASN A 279 -24.80 8.15 -0.77
C ASN A 279 -23.76 8.22 0.35
N ASP A 280 -24.09 7.66 1.53
CA ASP A 280 -23.18 7.41 2.65
C ASP A 280 -23.13 5.90 2.96
N CYS A 281 -22.65 5.11 1.99
CA CYS A 281 -22.69 3.65 2.06
C CYS A 281 -21.87 3.11 3.23
N VAL A 282 -22.44 2.18 4.01
CA VAL A 282 -21.79 1.53 5.17
C VAL A 282 -20.51 0.74 4.80
N PHE A 283 -20.38 0.34 3.54
CA PHE A 283 -19.24 -0.39 2.99
C PHE A 283 -18.29 0.49 2.17
N CYS A 284 -18.47 1.83 2.20
CA CYS A 284 -17.63 2.74 1.42
C CYS A 284 -16.17 2.64 1.83
N ALA A 285 -15.27 2.43 0.85
CA ALA A 285 -13.83 2.35 1.09
C ALA A 285 -13.28 3.64 1.73
N ARG A 286 -13.90 4.80 1.46
CA ARG A 286 -13.55 6.10 2.08
C ARG A 286 -13.55 6.05 3.61
N LEU A 287 -14.51 5.35 4.21
CA LEU A 287 -14.66 5.29 5.67
C LEU A 287 -13.66 4.37 6.37
N ARG A 288 -12.96 3.51 5.61
CA ARG A 288 -12.15 2.40 6.16
C ARG A 288 -10.68 2.45 5.81
N SER A 289 -10.29 3.26 4.83
CA SER A 289 -8.93 3.24 4.26
C SER A 289 -8.14 4.53 4.50
N ASN A 290 -8.53 5.40 5.42
CA ASN A 290 -7.98 6.76 5.56
C ASN A 290 -7.81 7.45 4.19
N ASN A 291 -8.82 7.28 3.29
CA ASN A 291 -8.81 7.78 1.92
C ASN A 291 -7.70 7.20 1.01
N GLN A 292 -7.04 6.11 1.43
CA GLN A 292 -6.05 5.42 0.61
C GLN A 292 -6.66 4.17 -0.04
N LEU A 293 -6.49 4.04 -1.35
CA LEU A 293 -6.90 2.86 -2.10
C LEU A 293 -5.74 2.41 -2.97
N TYR A 294 -5.28 1.18 -2.79
CA TYR A 294 -4.14 0.62 -3.52
C TYR A 294 -2.88 1.51 -3.48
N GLY A 295 -2.62 2.17 -2.34
CA GLY A 295 -1.47 3.08 -2.17
C GLY A 295 -1.65 4.49 -2.75
N TYR A 296 -2.80 4.83 -3.31
CA TYR A 296 -3.13 6.17 -3.78
C TYR A 296 -3.93 6.97 -2.75
N ASN A 297 -3.53 8.22 -2.50
CA ASN A 297 -4.35 9.15 -1.73
C ASN A 297 -5.47 9.69 -2.63
N LEU A 298 -6.70 9.27 -2.40
CA LEU A 298 -7.87 9.69 -3.17
C LEU A 298 -8.70 10.77 -2.47
N ASN A 299 -8.17 11.38 -1.39
CA ASN A 299 -8.87 12.41 -0.62
C ASN A 299 -8.85 13.77 -1.33
N LEU A 300 -9.79 14.00 -2.21
CA LEU A 300 -9.99 15.31 -2.83
C LEU A 300 -10.56 16.29 -1.78
N VAL A 301 -9.76 17.26 -1.38
CA VAL A 301 -10.21 18.40 -0.56
C VAL A 301 -11.02 19.38 -1.42
N VAL A 302 -10.59 19.53 -2.69
CA VAL A 302 -11.26 20.34 -3.70
C VAL A 302 -11.34 19.53 -4.98
N ASP A 303 -12.48 19.59 -5.65
CA ASP A 303 -12.68 18.91 -6.92
C ASP A 303 -11.68 19.43 -7.99
N PRO A 304 -10.97 18.54 -8.71
CA PRO A 304 -9.97 18.95 -9.69
C PRO A 304 -10.64 19.62 -10.90
N PRO A 305 -10.12 20.75 -11.41
CA PRO A 305 -10.58 21.32 -12.64
C PRO A 305 -10.24 20.43 -13.85
N VAL A 306 -10.89 20.69 -14.99
CA VAL A 306 -10.79 19.83 -16.20
C VAL A 306 -9.36 19.69 -16.70
N ASP A 307 -8.61 20.79 -16.78
CA ASP A 307 -7.20 20.81 -17.20
C ASP A 307 -6.31 19.93 -16.30
N ARG A 308 -6.53 19.96 -14.99
CA ARG A 308 -5.81 19.11 -14.04
C ARG A 308 -6.17 17.63 -14.20
N MET A 309 -7.46 17.32 -14.47
CA MET A 309 -7.90 15.95 -14.74
C MET A 309 -7.25 15.38 -16.01
N VAL A 310 -7.25 16.17 -17.08
CA VAL A 310 -6.61 15.80 -18.36
C VAL A 310 -5.10 15.63 -18.18
N ALA A 311 -4.42 16.59 -17.55
CA ALA A 311 -2.99 16.51 -17.30
C ALA A 311 -2.60 15.29 -16.45
N ALA A 312 -3.40 14.96 -15.42
CA ALA A 312 -3.15 13.80 -14.57
C ALA A 312 -3.28 12.47 -15.34
N VAL A 313 -4.26 12.34 -16.23
CA VAL A 313 -4.39 11.15 -17.10
C VAL A 313 -3.22 11.08 -18.07
N ASN A 314 -2.87 12.18 -18.75
CA ASN A 314 -1.76 12.24 -19.71
C ASN A 314 -0.41 11.87 -19.04
N GLY A 315 -0.20 12.26 -17.79
CA GLY A 315 1.02 11.95 -17.06
C GLY A 315 1.19 10.46 -16.69
N ILE A 316 0.12 9.67 -16.80
CA ILE A 316 0.15 8.22 -16.47
C ILE A 316 0.09 7.36 -17.73
N LEU A 317 -0.56 7.86 -18.79
CA LEU A 317 -0.72 7.10 -20.03
C LEU A 317 0.64 6.78 -20.67
N ALA A 318 0.87 5.48 -20.86
CA ALA A 318 2.00 4.97 -21.61
C ALA A 318 1.48 4.04 -22.73
N PRO A 319 2.09 4.06 -23.93
CA PRO A 319 1.66 3.24 -25.04
C PRO A 319 1.59 1.75 -24.69
N GLY A 320 0.45 1.11 -24.97
CA GLY A 320 0.25 -0.32 -24.76
C GLY A 320 0.04 -0.77 -23.31
N ARG A 321 0.14 0.13 -22.33
CA ARG A 321 0.00 -0.20 -20.90
C ARG A 321 -1.45 -0.30 -20.45
N PHE A 322 -2.33 0.52 -20.98
CA PHE A 322 -3.72 0.62 -20.55
C PHE A 322 -4.70 0.35 -21.69
N GLU A 323 -5.86 -0.21 -21.33
CA GLU A 323 -6.92 -0.61 -22.26
C GLU A 323 -8.16 0.28 -22.13
N GLU A 324 -8.31 1.06 -21.07
CA GLU A 324 -9.45 1.97 -20.84
C GLU A 324 -9.13 3.10 -19.86
N ILE A 325 -9.95 4.17 -19.91
CA ILE A 325 -9.95 5.23 -18.89
C ILE A 325 -11.30 5.19 -18.17
N VAL A 326 -11.26 5.17 -16.84
CA VAL A 326 -12.43 5.00 -15.96
C VAL A 326 -12.68 6.26 -15.17
N PHE A 327 -13.79 6.91 -15.38
CA PHE A 327 -14.26 8.03 -14.59
C PHE A 327 -14.93 7.53 -13.33
N CYS A 328 -14.38 7.86 -12.17
CA CYS A 328 -14.84 7.38 -10.86
C CYS A 328 -14.48 8.38 -9.75
N GLY A 329 -14.46 7.94 -8.52
CA GLY A 329 -14.05 8.67 -7.32
C GLY A 329 -14.67 8.06 -6.07
N TYR A 330 -14.35 8.62 -4.93
CA TYR A 330 -15.09 8.34 -3.70
C TYR A 330 -16.48 8.99 -3.70
N GLY A 331 -16.73 9.91 -4.63
CA GLY A 331 -18.01 10.55 -4.85
C GLY A 331 -18.75 10.03 -6.09
N GLU A 332 -19.77 10.77 -6.50
CA GLU A 332 -20.60 10.48 -7.66
C GLU A 332 -20.18 11.37 -8.84
N PRO A 333 -19.52 10.84 -9.89
CA PRO A 333 -19.00 11.65 -11.00
C PRO A 333 -20.07 12.44 -11.73
N THR A 334 -21.30 11.94 -11.83
CA THR A 334 -22.39 12.64 -12.53
C THR A 334 -22.88 13.90 -11.82
N ALA A 335 -22.50 14.13 -10.56
CA ALA A 335 -22.68 15.42 -9.89
C ALA A 335 -21.87 16.54 -10.58
N ARG A 336 -20.83 16.16 -11.31
CA ARG A 336 -19.99 17.09 -12.11
C ARG A 336 -20.15 16.86 -13.62
N LEU A 337 -21.39 16.69 -14.07
CA LEU A 337 -21.71 16.31 -15.45
C LEU A 337 -20.97 17.15 -16.50
N LYS A 338 -20.91 18.47 -16.34
CA LYS A 338 -20.16 19.35 -17.25
C LYS A 338 -18.68 18.98 -17.31
N ALA A 339 -18.04 18.85 -16.15
CA ALA A 339 -16.62 18.54 -16.06
C ALA A 339 -16.28 17.16 -16.64
N ILE A 340 -17.09 16.11 -16.37
CA ILE A 340 -16.83 14.78 -16.94
C ILE A 340 -16.98 14.77 -18.46
N LYS A 341 -17.92 15.54 -19.03
CA LYS A 341 -18.08 15.67 -20.49
C LYS A 341 -16.89 16.37 -21.14
N GLU A 342 -16.49 17.52 -20.62
CA GLU A 342 -15.34 18.28 -21.13
C GLU A 342 -14.04 17.47 -21.02
N THR A 343 -13.84 16.75 -19.92
CA THR A 343 -12.67 15.87 -19.74
C THR A 343 -12.72 14.69 -20.71
N ALA A 344 -13.88 14.06 -20.90
CA ALA A 344 -14.05 12.96 -21.85
C ALA A 344 -13.76 13.41 -23.29
N ASP A 345 -14.26 14.59 -23.68
CA ASP A 345 -14.01 15.16 -25.00
C ASP A 345 -12.52 15.45 -25.21
N ALA A 346 -11.81 15.99 -24.22
CA ALA A 346 -10.37 16.25 -24.27
C ALA A 346 -9.51 14.97 -24.34
N LEU A 347 -9.96 13.86 -23.74
CA LEU A 347 -9.22 12.60 -23.72
C LEU A 347 -9.51 11.69 -24.94
N ARG A 348 -10.45 12.06 -25.79
CA ARG A 348 -10.86 11.27 -26.96
C ARG A 348 -9.72 10.96 -27.92
N GLY A 349 -8.74 11.87 -28.03
CA GLY A 349 -7.57 11.74 -28.90
C GLY A 349 -6.64 10.54 -28.55
N HIS A 350 -6.76 9.96 -27.37
CA HIS A 350 -5.96 8.77 -26.97
C HIS A 350 -6.47 7.45 -27.57
N GLY A 351 -7.68 7.44 -28.15
CA GLY A 351 -8.26 6.22 -28.76
C GLY A 351 -8.65 5.13 -27.75
N LEU A 352 -8.55 5.39 -26.44
CA LEU A 352 -8.96 4.44 -25.41
C LEU A 352 -10.46 4.55 -25.10
N PRO A 353 -11.18 3.43 -24.91
CA PRO A 353 -12.57 3.46 -24.51
C PRO A 353 -12.71 4.10 -23.11
N LEU A 354 -13.76 4.92 -22.96
CA LEU A 354 -14.10 5.57 -21.71
C LEU A 354 -15.21 4.82 -21.00
N ARG A 355 -15.04 4.58 -19.69
CA ARG A 355 -16.05 3.98 -18.82
C ARG A 355 -16.42 4.94 -17.70
N LEU A 356 -17.71 5.02 -17.39
CA LEU A 356 -18.23 5.75 -16.23
C LEU A 356 -18.61 4.76 -15.12
N ASN A 357 -18.10 4.96 -13.90
CA ASN A 357 -18.62 4.31 -12.70
C ASN A 357 -19.52 5.30 -11.97
N THR A 358 -20.76 4.91 -11.66
CA THR A 358 -21.78 5.79 -11.04
C THR A 358 -22.64 5.02 -10.04
N ASN A 359 -23.20 5.74 -9.08
CA ASN A 359 -24.23 5.18 -8.18
C ASN A 359 -25.65 5.17 -8.82
N GLY A 360 -25.79 5.71 -10.05
CA GLY A 360 -27.05 5.73 -10.78
C GLY A 360 -27.98 6.92 -10.46
N HIS A 361 -27.57 7.86 -9.62
CA HIS A 361 -28.38 9.04 -9.29
C HIS A 361 -28.25 10.19 -10.32
N GLY A 362 -27.56 9.97 -11.43
CA GLY A 362 -27.23 11.03 -12.39
C GLY A 362 -28.44 11.83 -12.90
N ASN A 363 -29.53 11.15 -13.27
CA ASN A 363 -30.76 11.82 -13.73
C ASN A 363 -31.42 12.64 -12.61
N MET A 364 -31.44 12.10 -11.40
CA MET A 364 -32.00 12.77 -10.23
C MET A 364 -31.18 14.03 -9.85
N ILE A 365 -29.85 13.92 -9.81
CA ILE A 365 -28.95 15.03 -9.51
C ILE A 365 -29.10 16.16 -10.52
N ASN A 366 -29.14 15.83 -11.81
CA ASN A 366 -29.20 16.80 -12.90
C ASN A 366 -30.64 17.21 -13.27
N ARG A 367 -31.65 16.62 -12.61
CA ARG A 367 -33.11 16.86 -12.81
C ARG A 367 -33.55 16.70 -14.28
N ARG A 368 -32.91 15.81 -15.02
CA ARG A 368 -33.21 15.47 -16.41
C ARG A 368 -32.56 14.16 -16.81
N ASP A 369 -32.94 13.62 -17.94
CA ASP A 369 -32.26 12.48 -18.54
C ASP A 369 -30.89 12.91 -19.10
N ILE A 370 -29.81 12.37 -18.56
CA ILE A 370 -28.45 12.61 -18.99
C ILE A 370 -27.85 11.46 -19.81
N VAL A 371 -28.54 10.34 -19.90
CA VAL A 371 -28.04 9.14 -20.59
C VAL A 371 -27.67 9.43 -22.06
N PRO A 372 -28.46 10.23 -22.85
CA PRO A 372 -28.06 10.57 -24.20
C PRO A 372 -26.74 11.34 -24.30
N GLU A 373 -26.44 12.21 -23.31
CA GLU A 373 -25.18 12.96 -23.30
C GLU A 373 -23.99 12.08 -22.89
N LEU A 374 -24.25 11.04 -22.07
CA LEU A 374 -23.22 10.09 -21.66
C LEU A 374 -22.86 9.12 -22.78
N GLU A 375 -23.83 8.58 -23.54
CA GLU A 375 -23.58 7.63 -24.62
C GLU A 375 -22.80 8.20 -25.82
N GLU A 376 -22.77 9.51 -25.94
CA GLU A 376 -21.92 10.20 -26.95
C GLU A 376 -20.42 10.07 -26.62
N ARG A 377 -20.08 9.81 -25.35
CA ARG A 377 -18.70 9.91 -24.82
C ARG A 377 -18.19 8.61 -24.20
N PHE A 378 -19.06 7.89 -23.55
CA PHE A 378 -18.72 6.67 -22.83
C PHE A 378 -19.21 5.43 -23.61
N SER A 379 -18.32 4.47 -23.80
CA SER A 379 -18.65 3.18 -24.39
C SER A 379 -19.25 2.21 -23.37
N ARG A 380 -18.99 2.46 -22.07
CA ARG A 380 -19.39 1.58 -20.95
C ARG A 380 -19.86 2.41 -19.76
N VAL A 381 -20.87 1.87 -19.05
CA VAL A 381 -21.28 2.40 -17.75
C VAL A 381 -21.33 1.26 -16.72
N SER A 382 -20.77 1.50 -15.53
CA SER A 382 -20.88 0.58 -14.40
C SER A 382 -21.69 1.24 -13.29
N ILE A 383 -22.88 0.71 -13.00
CA ILE A 383 -23.86 1.30 -12.07
C ILE A 383 -23.89 0.47 -10.80
N SER A 384 -23.72 1.11 -9.65
CA SER A 384 -23.72 0.48 -8.33
C SER A 384 -25.13 0.43 -7.75
N LEU A 385 -25.85 -0.68 -7.96
CA LEU A 385 -27.18 -0.90 -7.38
C LEU A 385 -27.10 -1.35 -5.92
N ASN A 386 -26.22 -2.29 -5.63
CA ASN A 386 -25.85 -2.82 -4.30
C ASN A 386 -26.94 -3.52 -3.48
N ALA A 387 -28.22 -3.45 -3.86
CA ALA A 387 -29.31 -4.07 -3.11
C ALA A 387 -30.44 -4.52 -4.04
N PRO A 388 -31.22 -5.56 -3.66
CA PRO A 388 -32.34 -6.05 -4.45
C PRO A 388 -33.64 -5.26 -4.27
N ASP A 389 -33.75 -4.46 -3.20
CA ASP A 389 -34.99 -3.77 -2.80
C ASP A 389 -34.68 -2.41 -2.11
N ARG A 390 -35.76 -1.59 -1.94
CA ARG A 390 -35.65 -0.24 -1.36
C ARG A 390 -35.18 -0.25 0.09
N GLY A 391 -35.69 -1.18 0.90
CA GLY A 391 -35.35 -1.25 2.31
C GLY A 391 -33.87 -1.53 2.52
N THR A 392 -33.37 -2.59 1.87
CA THR A 392 -31.95 -2.96 1.88
C THR A 392 -31.09 -1.83 1.30
N TYR A 393 -31.49 -1.23 0.15
CA TYR A 393 -30.76 -0.13 -0.45
C TYR A 393 -30.62 1.05 0.50
N THR A 394 -31.71 1.49 1.12
CA THR A 394 -31.73 2.62 2.06
C THR A 394 -30.86 2.33 3.28
N ALA A 395 -30.90 1.11 3.80
CA ALA A 395 -30.13 0.72 4.97
C ALA A 395 -28.61 0.73 4.73
N ILE A 396 -28.14 0.24 3.56
CA ILE A 396 -26.71 0.06 3.30
C ILE A 396 -26.08 1.19 2.48
N CYS A 397 -26.85 1.81 1.56
CA CYS A 397 -26.34 2.93 0.74
C CYS A 397 -26.59 4.30 1.37
N ARG A 398 -27.55 4.43 2.29
CA ARG A 398 -27.92 5.66 3.00
C ARG A 398 -28.00 6.88 2.09
N PRO A 399 -28.89 6.86 1.08
CA PRO A 399 -28.97 7.95 0.13
C PRO A 399 -29.65 9.20 0.74
N ASP A 400 -29.18 10.39 0.36
CA ASP A 400 -29.74 11.68 0.80
C ASP A 400 -31.25 11.80 0.43
N ALA A 401 -31.66 11.21 -0.70
CA ALA A 401 -33.05 11.21 -1.18
C ALA A 401 -33.95 10.11 -0.56
N GLY A 402 -33.41 9.33 0.40
CA GLY A 402 -34.15 8.25 1.05
C GLY A 402 -34.61 7.18 0.06
N GLU A 403 -35.76 6.59 0.29
CA GLU A 403 -36.29 5.45 -0.51
C GLU A 403 -36.48 5.75 -2.01
N LYS A 404 -36.71 7.04 -2.37
CA LYS A 404 -36.87 7.46 -3.77
C LYS A 404 -35.62 7.22 -4.61
N ALA A 405 -34.47 7.14 -3.96
CA ALA A 405 -33.19 6.93 -4.63
C ALA A 405 -33.12 5.57 -5.33
N PHE A 406 -33.70 4.52 -4.74
CA PHE A 406 -33.72 3.18 -5.34
C PHE A 406 -34.45 3.18 -6.70
N ASP A 407 -35.62 3.83 -6.77
CA ASP A 407 -36.37 3.93 -8.01
C ASP A 407 -35.62 4.74 -9.07
N ALA A 408 -34.92 5.81 -8.66
CA ALA A 408 -34.10 6.61 -9.54
C ALA A 408 -32.91 5.81 -10.12
N VAL A 409 -32.27 4.95 -9.32
CA VAL A 409 -31.22 4.03 -9.81
C VAL A 409 -31.81 3.04 -10.81
N LEU A 410 -32.97 2.44 -10.55
CA LEU A 410 -33.60 1.50 -11.49
C LEU A 410 -34.02 2.17 -12.80
N ASP A 411 -34.55 3.41 -12.76
CA ASP A 411 -34.85 4.18 -13.98
C ASP A 411 -33.57 4.45 -14.77
N PHE A 412 -32.50 4.87 -14.09
CA PHE A 412 -31.20 5.12 -14.74
C PHE A 412 -30.65 3.85 -15.39
N ILE A 413 -30.75 2.69 -14.72
CA ILE A 413 -30.31 1.39 -15.26
C ILE A 413 -31.10 1.07 -16.55
N ARG A 414 -32.44 1.20 -16.54
CA ARG A 414 -33.27 0.90 -17.71
C ARG A 414 -32.89 1.79 -18.90
N ARG A 415 -32.68 3.08 -18.71
CA ARG A 415 -32.26 4.02 -19.77
C ARG A 415 -30.85 3.71 -20.27
N ALA A 416 -29.90 3.46 -19.37
CA ALA A 416 -28.54 3.10 -19.74
C ALA A 416 -28.49 1.77 -20.51
N ALA A 417 -29.28 0.78 -20.09
CA ALA A 417 -29.37 -0.51 -20.77
C ALA A 417 -30.02 -0.42 -22.17
N ALA A 418 -30.87 0.57 -22.40
CA ALA A 418 -31.48 0.85 -23.71
C ALA A 418 -30.60 1.71 -24.62
N SER A 419 -29.49 2.27 -24.12
CA SER A 419 -28.53 3.10 -24.88
C SER A 419 -27.49 2.25 -25.62
N ARG A 420 -26.58 2.90 -26.33
CA ARG A 420 -25.44 2.23 -27.00
C ARG A 420 -24.32 1.81 -26.05
N MET A 421 -24.35 2.23 -24.80
CA MET A 421 -23.33 1.88 -23.81
C MET A 421 -23.48 0.43 -23.34
N GLU A 422 -22.36 -0.25 -23.13
CA GLU A 422 -22.37 -1.50 -22.38
C GLU A 422 -22.76 -1.21 -20.93
N CYS A 423 -23.95 -1.67 -20.50
CA CYS A 423 -24.48 -1.43 -19.17
C CYS A 423 -24.15 -2.59 -18.21
N MET A 424 -23.21 -2.36 -17.28
CA MET A 424 -22.87 -3.29 -16.20
C MET A 424 -23.43 -2.79 -14.88
N VAL A 425 -24.29 -3.57 -14.24
CA VAL A 425 -24.81 -3.28 -12.91
C VAL A 425 -24.04 -4.10 -11.88
N THR A 426 -23.62 -3.47 -10.78
CA THR A 426 -22.82 -4.14 -9.76
C THR A 426 -23.48 -4.08 -8.39
N ALA A 427 -23.28 -5.13 -7.59
CA ALA A 427 -23.59 -5.14 -6.18
C ALA A 427 -22.38 -5.65 -5.37
N VAL A 428 -22.17 -5.07 -4.19
CA VAL A 428 -21.16 -5.53 -3.23
C VAL A 428 -21.78 -6.67 -2.42
N ASP A 429 -21.05 -7.80 -2.34
CA ASP A 429 -21.43 -8.95 -1.51
C ASP A 429 -21.24 -8.61 -0.02
N TYR A 430 -22.10 -7.72 0.46
CA TYR A 430 -22.07 -7.21 1.84
C TYR A 430 -22.98 -8.07 2.73
N PRO A 431 -22.63 -8.34 4.01
CA PRO A 431 -23.47 -9.11 4.92
C PRO A 431 -24.92 -8.60 4.97
N GLY A 432 -25.86 -9.49 4.75
CA GLY A 432 -27.30 -9.17 4.73
C GLY A 432 -27.86 -8.75 3.37
N VAL A 433 -27.06 -8.73 2.30
CA VAL A 433 -27.54 -8.47 0.93
C VAL A 433 -27.79 -9.78 0.20
N ASP A 434 -29.01 -9.99 -0.30
CA ASP A 434 -29.32 -11.10 -1.21
C ASP A 434 -28.80 -10.79 -2.63
N ILE A 435 -27.57 -11.24 -2.91
CA ILE A 435 -26.89 -11.02 -4.19
C ILE A 435 -27.64 -11.70 -5.34
N GLU A 436 -28.23 -12.85 -5.11
CA GLU A 436 -28.98 -13.57 -6.15
C GLU A 436 -30.32 -12.89 -6.46
N ALA A 437 -31.00 -12.30 -5.48
CA ALA A 437 -32.15 -11.45 -5.73
C ALA A 437 -31.78 -10.20 -6.53
N ALA A 438 -30.65 -9.54 -6.19
CA ALA A 438 -30.13 -8.40 -6.96
C ALA A 438 -29.79 -8.80 -8.40
N ARG A 439 -29.20 -9.98 -8.60
CA ARG A 439 -28.93 -10.55 -9.94
C ARG A 439 -30.23 -10.71 -10.73
N ARG A 440 -31.22 -11.40 -10.18
CA ARG A 440 -32.51 -11.61 -10.84
C ARG A 440 -33.21 -10.32 -11.23
N LEU A 441 -33.16 -9.30 -10.34
CA LEU A 441 -33.72 -7.99 -10.62
C LEU A 441 -33.04 -7.34 -11.83
N VAL A 442 -31.70 -7.35 -11.89
CA VAL A 442 -30.95 -6.74 -12.99
C VAL A 442 -31.13 -7.51 -14.29
N GLU A 443 -31.09 -8.83 -14.27
CA GLU A 443 -31.26 -9.68 -15.46
C GLU A 443 -32.69 -9.62 -16.03
N SER A 444 -33.67 -9.15 -15.25
CA SER A 444 -35.01 -8.84 -15.77
C SER A 444 -35.05 -7.55 -16.62
N ILE A 445 -33.98 -6.75 -16.64
CA ILE A 445 -33.89 -5.52 -17.44
C ILE A 445 -33.11 -5.83 -18.73
N PRO A 446 -33.77 -5.79 -19.91
CA PRO A 446 -33.12 -6.08 -21.17
C PRO A 446 -31.92 -5.16 -21.41
N GLY A 447 -30.78 -5.72 -21.81
CA GLY A 447 -29.54 -4.99 -22.06
C GLY A 447 -28.66 -4.72 -20.84
N ALA A 448 -29.13 -4.97 -19.62
CA ALA A 448 -28.32 -4.87 -18.41
C ALA A 448 -27.61 -6.20 -18.10
N ARG A 449 -26.33 -6.11 -17.67
CA ARG A 449 -25.57 -7.25 -17.19
C ARG A 449 -25.26 -7.08 -15.71
N PHE A 450 -25.20 -8.18 -14.95
CA PHE A 450 -24.90 -8.16 -13.52
C PHE A 450 -23.51 -8.67 -13.20
N ARG A 451 -22.86 -8.05 -12.19
CA ARG A 451 -21.62 -8.55 -11.59
C ARG A 451 -21.59 -8.31 -10.08
N ALA A 452 -21.49 -9.38 -9.30
CA ALA A 452 -21.19 -9.31 -7.88
C ALA A 452 -19.73 -8.87 -7.67
N ARG A 453 -19.47 -7.99 -6.71
CA ARG A 453 -18.15 -7.60 -6.25
C ARG A 453 -17.91 -8.14 -4.85
N LYS A 454 -16.85 -8.90 -4.65
CA LYS A 454 -16.48 -9.37 -3.32
C LYS A 454 -16.30 -8.18 -2.38
N TYR A 455 -16.92 -8.28 -1.22
CA TYR A 455 -16.66 -7.39 -0.12
C TYR A 455 -15.34 -7.81 0.54
N HIS A 456 -14.29 -7.02 0.36
CA HIS A 456 -13.05 -7.24 1.07
C HIS A 456 -13.15 -6.54 2.42
N PHE A 457 -13.35 -7.34 3.46
CA PHE A 457 -13.27 -6.88 4.83
C PHE A 457 -11.78 -6.65 5.14
N THR A 458 -11.27 -5.45 4.91
CA THR A 458 -10.02 -4.98 5.49
C THR A 458 -10.35 -4.34 6.84
N GLY A 459 -11.03 -5.10 7.69
CA GLY A 459 -11.36 -4.67 9.03
C GLY A 459 -10.44 -5.39 9.98
N ALA A 460 -9.68 -4.68 10.78
CA ALA A 460 -9.28 -5.18 12.05
C ALA A 460 -10.57 -5.66 12.76
N SER A 461 -10.67 -6.96 12.97
CA SER A 461 -11.63 -7.53 13.91
C SER A 461 -11.37 -6.90 15.27
N GLY A 462 -12.42 -6.41 15.90
CA GLY A 462 -12.38 -5.93 17.26
C GLY A 462 -11.98 -7.03 18.24
#